data_cb8382151603f03526264bc896b483d8
#
_entry.id   cb8382151603f03526264bc896b483d8
#
_cell.length_a   1.000
_cell.length_b   1.000
_cell.length_c   1.000
_cell.angle_alpha   90.00
_cell.angle_beta   90.00
_cell.angle_gamma   90.00
#
_symmetry.space_group_name_H-M   'P 1'
#
loop_
_entity.id
_entity.type
_entity.pdbx_description
1 polymer ?
#
loop_
_entity_poly.entity_id
_entity_poly.type
_entity_poly.pdbx_seq_one_letter_code
_entity_poly.pdbx_strand_id
1 'polypeptide(L)'
;MIEALERAVPTWDYPEYKGEEVALFIPCFVDQFFPEAGVATVKILEKLNIPIVYPEAQTCCGQAAFNSGYWDDARKVMAQFGRVFEKYRWIVTPSSACAAMCRVFFKEADPNSPAVAVGARVFELSEFLVDVLKKTDFGARFPQKVAMHIGCHGRRELGIARAAQTLID
;
A
#
# COMPACT_ATOMS: atom_id res chain seq x y z
N MET A 1 5.35 11.26 -30.37
CA MET A 1 4.74 9.92 -30.17
C MET A 1 5.05 9.31 -28.78
N ILE A 2 5.69 10.07 -27.87
CA ILE A 2 5.92 9.70 -26.45
C ILE A 2 4.90 10.36 -25.51
N GLU A 3 4.33 11.50 -25.90
CA GLU A 3 3.32 12.25 -25.13
C GLU A 3 1.96 11.53 -24.96
N ALA A 4 1.65 10.56 -25.81
CA ALA A 4 0.37 9.84 -25.75
C ALA A 4 0.33 8.70 -24.69
N LEU A 5 1.40 8.49 -23.91
CA LEU A 5 1.50 7.45 -22.88
C LEU A 5 1.45 8.00 -21.44
N GLU A 6 1.29 9.29 -21.27
CA GLU A 6 0.95 9.87 -19.97
C GLU A 6 -0.54 9.64 -19.69
N ARG A 7 -0.90 8.42 -19.28
CA ARG A 7 -2.12 8.25 -18.49
C ARG A 7 -2.05 9.28 -17.38
N ALA A 8 -3.09 10.08 -17.23
CA ALA A 8 -3.17 11.00 -16.11
C ALA A 8 -2.86 10.22 -14.81
N VAL A 9 -1.85 10.67 -14.11
CA VAL A 9 -1.47 10.04 -12.81
C VAL A 9 -2.69 10.16 -11.90
N PRO A 10 -3.17 9.07 -11.29
CA PRO A 10 -4.31 9.15 -10.40
C PRO A 10 -4.04 10.15 -9.27
N THR A 11 -5.00 11.02 -9.04
CA THR A 11 -4.99 11.91 -7.88
C THR A 11 -5.94 11.32 -6.85
N TRP A 12 -5.47 11.23 -5.61
CA TRP A 12 -6.24 10.70 -4.51
C TRP A 12 -6.53 11.81 -3.51
N ASP A 13 -7.78 11.83 -3.00
CA ASP A 13 -8.12 12.66 -1.85
C ASP A 13 -7.66 11.94 -0.58
N TYR A 14 -6.76 12.58 0.16
CA TYR A 14 -6.24 12.01 1.40
C TYR A 14 -6.99 12.61 2.58
N PRO A 15 -7.73 11.78 3.36
CA PRO A 15 -8.35 12.27 4.58
C PRO A 15 -7.28 12.70 5.59
N GLU A 16 -7.65 13.63 6.45
CA GLU A 16 -6.78 14.07 7.54
C GLU A 16 -6.59 12.94 8.57
N TYR A 17 -5.33 12.64 8.89
CA TYR A 17 -4.98 11.71 9.95
C TYR A 17 -5.04 12.41 11.31
N LYS A 18 -5.80 11.85 12.26
CA LYS A 18 -6.06 12.44 13.58
C LYS A 18 -5.50 11.63 14.75
N GLY A 19 -4.56 10.72 14.49
CA GLY A 19 -3.94 9.89 15.52
C GLY A 19 -4.65 8.54 15.74
N GLU A 20 -5.47 8.11 14.81
CA GLU A 20 -6.15 6.82 14.88
C GLU A 20 -5.16 5.65 14.72
N GLU A 21 -5.56 4.47 15.16
CA GLU A 21 -4.78 3.25 15.00
C GLU A 21 -4.62 2.86 13.53
N VAL A 22 -3.40 2.51 13.14
CA VAL A 22 -3.02 2.07 11.80
C VAL A 22 -2.85 0.56 11.79
N ALA A 23 -3.62 -0.13 10.97
CA ALA A 23 -3.42 -1.56 10.73
C ALA A 23 -2.29 -1.78 9.73
N LEU A 24 -1.31 -2.58 10.11
CA LEU A 24 -0.23 -2.98 9.21
C LEU A 24 -0.69 -4.14 8.34
N PHE A 25 -0.59 -3.96 7.04
CA PHE A 25 -0.72 -5.02 6.07
C PHE A 25 0.66 -5.38 5.51
N ILE A 26 1.24 -6.46 6.05
CA ILE A 26 2.52 -7.00 5.58
C ILE A 26 2.21 -8.17 4.65
N PRO A 27 2.26 -7.96 3.32
CA PRO A 27 1.81 -8.98 2.37
C PRO A 27 2.81 -10.12 2.25
N CYS A 28 2.32 -11.26 1.73
CA CYS A 28 3.04 -12.52 1.64
C CYS A 28 4.46 -12.40 1.05
N PHE A 29 4.64 -11.59 0.00
CA PHE A 29 5.95 -11.42 -0.63
C PHE A 29 6.93 -10.67 0.27
N VAL A 30 6.46 -9.64 0.99
CA VAL A 30 7.28 -8.91 1.97
C VAL A 30 7.63 -9.83 3.13
N ASP A 31 6.63 -10.51 3.69
CA ASP A 31 6.80 -11.40 4.83
C ASP A 31 7.79 -12.55 4.56
N GLN A 32 7.70 -13.17 3.38
CA GLN A 32 8.51 -14.35 3.05
C GLN A 32 9.91 -14.02 2.52
N PHE A 33 10.08 -12.90 1.79
CA PHE A 33 11.34 -12.62 1.09
C PHE A 33 12.07 -11.38 1.60
N PHE A 34 11.36 -10.45 2.22
CA PHE A 34 11.90 -9.18 2.71
C PHE A 34 11.33 -8.80 4.07
N PRO A 35 11.38 -9.69 5.09
CA PRO A 35 10.76 -9.42 6.40
C PRO A 35 11.32 -8.16 7.07
N GLU A 36 12.57 -7.81 6.78
CA GLU A 36 13.21 -6.57 7.25
C GLU A 36 12.49 -5.30 6.77
N ALA A 37 11.84 -5.32 5.61
CA ALA A 37 11.04 -4.19 5.15
C ALA A 37 9.77 -4.02 6.00
N GLY A 38 9.15 -5.12 6.41
CA GLY A 38 8.05 -5.11 7.37
C GLY A 38 8.48 -4.55 8.73
N VAL A 39 9.60 -5.02 9.26
CA VAL A 39 10.18 -4.52 10.53
C VAL A 39 10.55 -3.04 10.42
N ALA A 40 11.13 -2.61 9.30
CA ALA A 40 11.45 -1.19 9.07
C ALA A 40 10.18 -0.33 9.05
N THR A 41 9.10 -0.81 8.45
CA THR A 41 7.80 -0.13 8.44
C THR A 41 7.31 0.12 9.87
N VAL A 42 7.33 -0.90 10.72
CA VAL A 42 6.99 -0.79 12.15
C VAL A 42 7.84 0.30 12.82
N LYS A 43 9.17 0.21 12.69
CA LYS A 43 10.10 1.16 13.32
C LYS A 43 9.88 2.62 12.89
N ILE A 44 9.55 2.85 11.61
CA ILE A 44 9.24 4.19 11.09
C ILE A 44 7.96 4.73 11.73
N LEU A 45 6.90 3.93 11.78
CA LEU A 45 5.63 4.36 12.34
C LEU A 45 5.72 4.57 13.87
N GLU A 46 6.43 3.70 14.59
CA GLU A 46 6.71 3.87 16.02
C GLU A 46 7.51 5.15 16.31
N LYS A 47 8.55 5.45 15.50
CA LYS A 47 9.32 6.70 15.62
C LYS A 47 8.45 7.94 15.46
N LEU A 48 7.36 7.85 14.71
CA LEU A 48 6.38 8.91 14.54
C LEU A 48 5.27 8.90 15.61
N ASN A 49 5.35 8.02 16.61
CA ASN A 49 4.33 7.80 17.64
C ASN A 49 2.94 7.46 17.03
N ILE A 50 2.91 6.75 15.92
CA ILE A 50 1.68 6.25 15.31
C ILE A 50 1.27 4.97 16.05
N PRO A 51 0.05 4.89 16.60
CA PRO A 51 -0.46 3.65 17.17
C PRO A 51 -0.68 2.62 16.05
N ILE A 52 -0.03 1.48 16.17
CA ILE A 52 -0.07 0.43 15.16
C ILE A 52 -0.65 -0.87 15.71
N VAL A 53 -1.31 -1.61 14.85
CA VAL A 53 -1.78 -2.97 15.13
C VAL A 53 -1.42 -3.88 13.97
N TYR A 54 -1.07 -5.11 14.29
CA TYR A 54 -0.83 -6.17 13.30
C TYR A 54 -1.96 -7.21 13.39
N PRO A 55 -2.92 -7.22 12.44
CA PRO A 55 -3.97 -8.24 12.42
C PRO A 55 -3.39 -9.60 12.04
N GLU A 56 -3.22 -10.50 12.99
CA GLU A 56 -2.57 -11.81 12.76
C GLU A 56 -3.30 -12.71 11.74
N ALA A 57 -4.62 -12.52 11.57
CA ALA A 57 -5.41 -13.25 10.61
C ALA A 57 -5.26 -12.78 9.15
N GLN A 58 -4.37 -11.79 8.91
CA GLN A 58 -4.09 -11.31 7.56
C GLN A 58 -3.41 -12.37 6.70
N THR A 59 -3.64 -12.29 5.39
CA THR A 59 -3.07 -13.20 4.41
C THR A 59 -2.51 -12.42 3.22
N CYS A 60 -2.70 -12.89 2.01
CA CYS A 60 -2.29 -12.24 0.78
C CYS A 60 -3.31 -11.20 0.32
N CYS A 61 -2.93 -10.27 -0.57
CA CYS A 61 -3.86 -9.41 -1.30
C CYS A 61 -4.61 -10.12 -2.44
N GLY A 62 -4.20 -11.33 -2.81
CA GLY A 62 -4.80 -12.09 -3.91
C GLY A 62 -4.24 -11.77 -5.30
N GLN A 63 -3.25 -10.86 -5.42
CA GLN A 63 -2.74 -10.40 -6.72
C GLN A 63 -2.17 -11.54 -7.58
N ALA A 64 -1.46 -12.49 -7.01
CA ALA A 64 -0.89 -13.61 -7.76
C ALA A 64 -1.98 -14.43 -8.44
N ALA A 65 -3.05 -14.77 -7.73
CA ALA A 65 -4.20 -15.48 -8.31
C ALA A 65 -4.91 -14.63 -9.36
N PHE A 66 -5.14 -13.35 -9.08
CA PHE A 66 -5.79 -12.42 -10.01
C PHE A 66 -5.03 -12.31 -11.34
N ASN A 67 -3.72 -12.05 -11.28
CA ASN A 67 -2.86 -11.90 -12.46
C ASN A 67 -2.73 -13.20 -13.27
N SER A 68 -2.89 -14.35 -12.62
CA SER A 68 -2.82 -15.67 -13.27
C SER A 68 -4.18 -16.15 -13.79
N GLY A 69 -5.23 -15.34 -13.68
CA GLY A 69 -6.58 -15.67 -14.17
C GLY A 69 -7.41 -16.54 -13.21
N TYR A 70 -6.91 -16.85 -12.02
CA TYR A 70 -7.64 -17.59 -10.97
C TYR A 70 -8.52 -16.63 -10.16
N TRP A 71 -9.48 -16.01 -10.81
CA TRP A 71 -10.27 -14.93 -10.22
C TRP A 71 -11.17 -15.38 -9.08
N ASP A 72 -11.69 -16.60 -9.13
CA ASP A 72 -12.50 -17.14 -8.03
C ASP A 72 -11.68 -17.32 -6.74
N ASP A 73 -10.42 -17.71 -6.86
CA ASP A 73 -9.53 -17.81 -5.72
C ASP A 73 -9.08 -16.42 -5.25
N ALA A 74 -8.84 -15.48 -6.17
CA ALA A 74 -8.57 -14.10 -5.83
C ALA A 74 -9.73 -13.48 -5.04
N ARG A 75 -10.99 -13.73 -5.42
CA ARG A 75 -12.19 -13.26 -4.69
C ARG A 75 -12.28 -13.82 -3.27
N LYS A 76 -11.92 -15.10 -3.06
CA LYS A 76 -11.88 -15.71 -1.72
C LYS A 76 -10.86 -15.01 -0.82
N VAL A 77 -9.65 -14.75 -1.33
CA VAL A 77 -8.60 -14.03 -0.61
C VAL A 77 -9.02 -12.59 -0.33
N MET A 78 -9.61 -11.90 -1.31
CA MET A 78 -10.15 -10.55 -1.17
C MET A 78 -11.24 -10.48 -0.09
N ALA A 79 -12.15 -11.45 -0.05
CA ALA A 79 -13.18 -11.53 0.98
C ALA A 79 -12.57 -11.73 2.39
N GLN A 80 -11.52 -12.55 2.51
CA GLN A 80 -10.77 -12.71 3.77
C GLN A 80 -10.11 -11.39 4.19
N PHE A 81 -9.43 -10.70 3.26
CA PHE A 81 -8.86 -9.39 3.49
C PHE A 81 -9.92 -8.41 4.03
N GLY A 82 -11.08 -8.35 3.37
CA GLY A 82 -12.19 -7.52 3.78
C GLY A 82 -12.59 -7.76 5.24
N ARG A 83 -12.79 -9.02 5.64
CA ARG A 83 -13.16 -9.38 7.02
C ARG A 83 -12.10 -8.98 8.05
N VAL A 84 -10.83 -9.20 7.73
CA VAL A 84 -9.73 -8.91 8.67
C VAL A 84 -9.56 -7.41 8.90
N PHE A 85 -9.69 -6.63 7.83
CA PHE A 85 -9.40 -5.19 7.88
C PHE A 85 -10.66 -4.30 7.98
N GLU A 86 -11.86 -4.84 8.05
CA GLU A 86 -13.12 -4.11 8.02
C GLU A 86 -13.19 -2.96 9.03
N LYS A 87 -12.75 -3.19 10.26
CA LYS A 87 -12.84 -2.21 11.36
C LYS A 87 -11.81 -1.08 11.28
N TYR A 88 -10.75 -1.24 10.46
CA TYR A 88 -9.66 -0.27 10.43
C TYR A 88 -9.89 0.80 9.37
N ARG A 89 -9.72 2.04 9.77
CA ARG A 89 -9.79 3.19 8.86
C ARG A 89 -8.51 3.37 8.04
N TRP A 90 -7.38 3.08 8.65
CA TRP A 90 -6.06 3.23 8.08
C TRP A 90 -5.38 1.88 7.96
N ILE A 91 -5.02 1.51 6.76
CA ILE A 91 -4.33 0.25 6.46
C ILE A 91 -3.08 0.62 5.67
N VAL A 92 -1.90 0.32 6.21
CA VAL A 92 -0.63 0.70 5.59
C VAL A 92 0.17 -0.53 5.21
N THR A 93 0.72 -0.53 4.01
CA THR A 93 1.53 -1.62 3.46
C THR A 93 2.80 -1.10 2.80
N PRO A 94 3.98 -1.76 2.95
CA PRO A 94 5.21 -1.41 2.23
C PRO A 94 5.25 -1.96 0.80
N SER A 95 4.12 -2.32 0.22
CA SER A 95 4.04 -2.91 -1.12
C SER A 95 3.08 -2.16 -2.01
N SER A 96 3.61 -1.41 -2.97
CA SER A 96 2.80 -0.69 -3.95
C SER A 96 1.94 -1.62 -4.82
N ALA A 97 2.44 -2.81 -5.14
CA ALA A 97 1.68 -3.79 -5.91
C ALA A 97 0.44 -4.28 -5.15
N CYS A 98 0.59 -4.56 -3.85
CA CYS A 98 -0.52 -5.01 -3.01
C CYS A 98 -1.50 -3.87 -2.69
N ALA A 99 -1.01 -2.65 -2.48
CA ALA A 99 -1.88 -1.48 -2.34
C ALA A 99 -2.72 -1.25 -3.59
N ALA A 100 -2.13 -1.35 -4.79
CA ALA A 100 -2.86 -1.26 -6.05
C ALA A 100 -3.88 -2.40 -6.22
N MET A 101 -3.51 -3.64 -5.85
CA MET A 101 -4.46 -4.75 -5.87
C MET A 101 -5.69 -4.43 -5.04
N CYS A 102 -5.51 -3.95 -3.82
CA CYS A 102 -6.62 -3.64 -2.92
C CYS A 102 -7.45 -2.43 -3.40
N ARG A 103 -6.80 -1.33 -3.79
CA ARG A 103 -7.50 -0.06 -4.12
C ARG A 103 -8.14 -0.06 -5.50
N VAL A 104 -7.53 -0.72 -6.47
CA VAL A 104 -7.95 -0.67 -7.88
C VAL A 104 -8.56 -1.99 -8.31
N PHE A 105 -7.83 -3.09 -8.17
CA PHE A 105 -8.21 -4.36 -8.78
C PHE A 105 -9.25 -5.16 -7.99
N PHE A 106 -9.48 -4.87 -6.71
CA PHE A 106 -10.61 -5.46 -5.97
C PHE A 106 -11.94 -5.14 -6.68
N LYS A 107 -12.09 -3.91 -7.18
CA LYS A 107 -13.29 -3.52 -7.93
C LYS A 107 -13.41 -4.26 -9.26
N GLU A 108 -12.30 -4.59 -9.92
CA GLU A 108 -12.31 -5.39 -11.14
C GLU A 108 -12.64 -6.86 -10.86
N ALA A 109 -12.12 -7.40 -9.76
CA ALA A 109 -12.35 -8.79 -9.37
C ALA A 109 -13.81 -9.03 -8.97
N ASP A 110 -14.38 -8.14 -8.15
CA ASP A 110 -15.79 -8.16 -7.73
C ASP A 110 -16.24 -6.76 -7.28
N PRO A 111 -16.91 -5.99 -8.15
CA PRO A 111 -17.33 -4.63 -7.84
C PRO A 111 -18.35 -4.52 -6.70
N ASN A 112 -19.05 -5.59 -6.38
CA ASN A 112 -20.09 -5.63 -5.36
C ASN A 112 -19.58 -6.12 -3.99
N SER A 113 -18.34 -6.55 -3.91
CA SER A 113 -17.76 -7.05 -2.67
C SER A 113 -17.58 -5.92 -1.62
N PRO A 114 -17.98 -6.15 -0.36
CA PRO A 114 -17.66 -5.23 0.74
C PRO A 114 -16.15 -4.94 0.88
N ALA A 115 -15.30 -5.87 0.46
CA ALA A 115 -13.84 -5.71 0.50
C ALA A 115 -13.34 -4.54 -0.38
N VAL A 116 -14.10 -4.08 -1.38
CA VAL A 116 -13.75 -2.90 -2.21
C VAL A 116 -13.65 -1.65 -1.34
N ALA A 117 -14.63 -1.43 -0.45
CA ALA A 117 -14.63 -0.30 0.47
C ALA A 117 -13.48 -0.38 1.51
N VAL A 118 -13.08 -1.58 1.90
CA VAL A 118 -11.93 -1.82 2.77
C VAL A 118 -10.63 -1.57 2.01
N GLY A 119 -10.51 -2.09 0.80
CA GLY A 119 -9.35 -1.90 -0.09
C GLY A 119 -9.07 -0.43 -0.39
N ALA A 120 -10.11 0.40 -0.52
CA ALA A 120 -9.95 1.84 -0.73
C ALA A 120 -9.22 2.58 0.42
N ARG A 121 -9.11 1.96 1.59
CA ARG A 121 -8.42 2.49 2.78
C ARG A 121 -6.99 1.98 2.94
N VAL A 122 -6.45 1.28 1.93
CA VAL A 122 -5.07 0.79 1.91
C VAL A 122 -4.16 1.86 1.32
N PHE A 123 -3.14 2.26 2.06
CA PHE A 123 -2.13 3.22 1.64
C PHE A 123 -0.77 2.53 1.50
N GLU A 124 -0.05 2.86 0.46
CA GLU A 124 1.35 2.49 0.38
C GLU A 124 2.17 3.34 1.35
N LEU A 125 3.23 2.79 1.92
CA LEU A 125 3.99 3.43 3.00
C LEU A 125 4.50 4.83 2.63
N SER A 126 5.12 5.02 1.47
CA SER A 126 5.66 6.34 1.07
C SER A 126 4.55 7.36 0.87
N GLU A 127 3.43 6.96 0.28
CA GLU A 127 2.24 7.76 0.14
C GLU A 127 1.67 8.16 1.51
N PHE A 128 1.55 7.21 2.44
CA PHE A 128 1.06 7.49 3.78
C PHE A 128 1.94 8.50 4.51
N LEU A 129 3.25 8.33 4.45
CA LEU A 129 4.20 9.23 5.10
C LEU A 129 4.15 10.65 4.51
N VAL A 130 4.21 10.77 3.19
CA VAL A 130 4.33 12.07 2.49
C VAL A 130 2.97 12.75 2.31
N ASP A 131 1.96 12.01 1.83
CA ASP A 131 0.71 12.62 1.40
C ASP A 131 -0.36 12.64 2.50
N VAL A 132 -0.33 11.71 3.45
CA VAL A 132 -1.25 11.71 4.60
C VAL A 132 -0.62 12.43 5.79
N LEU A 133 0.55 11.97 6.25
CA LEU A 133 1.19 12.52 7.45
C LEU A 133 1.96 13.82 7.21
N LYS A 134 2.22 14.20 5.94
CA LYS A 134 3.04 15.36 5.56
C LYS A 134 4.46 15.33 6.17
N LYS A 135 5.03 14.12 6.30
CA LYS A 135 6.38 13.88 6.82
C LYS A 135 7.30 13.48 5.67
N THR A 136 8.38 14.24 5.50
CA THR A 136 9.35 14.06 4.41
C THR A 136 10.77 13.86 4.91
N ASP A 137 11.08 14.27 6.13
CA ASP A 137 12.41 14.11 6.74
C ASP A 137 12.33 13.19 7.97
N PHE A 138 13.15 12.16 7.97
CA PHE A 138 13.26 11.17 9.03
C PHE A 138 14.65 11.19 9.69
N GLY A 139 15.51 12.16 9.32
CA GLY A 139 16.91 12.21 9.74
C GLY A 139 17.74 11.04 9.20
N ALA A 140 17.26 10.33 8.19
CA ALA A 140 17.99 9.24 7.55
C ALA A 140 19.10 9.80 6.66
N ARG A 141 20.25 9.10 6.63
CA ARG A 141 21.37 9.44 5.75
C ARG A 141 21.91 8.16 5.11
N PHE A 142 22.04 8.19 3.80
CA PHE A 142 22.66 7.12 3.04
C PHE A 142 23.60 7.75 2.01
N PRO A 143 24.91 7.94 2.33
CA PRO A 143 25.86 8.69 1.53
C PRO A 143 26.36 7.89 0.30
N GLN A 144 25.45 7.31 -0.43
CA GLN A 144 25.69 6.54 -1.65
C GLN A 144 24.75 6.98 -2.76
N LYS A 145 25.17 6.82 -4.01
CA LYS A 145 24.28 6.99 -5.15
C LYS A 145 23.30 5.81 -5.20
N VAL A 146 22.02 6.13 -5.28
CA VAL A 146 20.95 5.13 -5.39
C VAL A 146 20.22 5.29 -6.70
N ALA A 147 19.70 4.19 -7.24
CA ALA A 147 18.73 4.18 -8.32
C ALA A 147 17.41 3.64 -7.76
N MET A 148 16.33 4.40 -7.96
CA MET A 148 15.01 3.98 -7.53
C MET A 148 14.21 3.41 -8.71
N HIS A 149 13.65 2.21 -8.52
CA HIS A 149 12.68 1.63 -9.45
C HIS A 149 11.29 1.65 -8.83
N ILE A 150 10.37 2.35 -9.46
CA ILE A 150 8.94 2.30 -9.10
C ILE A 150 8.24 1.35 -10.06
N GLY A 151 7.72 0.25 -9.55
CA GLY A 151 6.98 -0.74 -10.32
C GLY A 151 5.72 -0.16 -10.97
N CYS A 152 5.21 -0.83 -12.01
CA CYS A 152 4.08 -0.36 -12.82
C CYS A 152 2.87 0.03 -11.98
N HIS A 153 2.49 -0.78 -11.00
CA HIS A 153 1.34 -0.53 -10.14
C HIS A 153 1.54 0.73 -9.27
N GLY A 154 2.73 0.92 -8.70
CA GLY A 154 3.03 2.13 -7.93
C GLY A 154 2.99 3.39 -8.81
N ARG A 155 3.52 3.31 -10.02
CA ARG A 155 3.62 4.46 -10.92
C ARG A 155 2.29 4.79 -11.62
N ARG A 156 1.62 3.76 -12.19
CA ARG A 156 0.47 3.96 -13.08
C ARG A 156 -0.87 3.91 -12.35
N GLU A 157 -0.99 3.01 -11.38
CA GLU A 157 -2.26 2.77 -10.68
C GLU A 157 -2.38 3.64 -9.42
N LEU A 158 -1.28 3.85 -8.69
CA LEU A 158 -1.29 4.63 -7.46
C LEU A 158 -0.74 6.06 -7.61
N GLY A 159 0.16 6.31 -8.56
CA GLY A 159 0.77 7.62 -8.75
C GLY A 159 1.79 8.02 -7.69
N ILE A 160 2.36 7.07 -6.94
CA ILE A 160 3.19 7.33 -5.75
C ILE A 160 4.67 7.66 -6.05
N ALA A 161 5.07 7.76 -7.32
CA ALA A 161 6.47 7.99 -7.69
C ALA A 161 7.04 9.27 -7.04
N ARG A 162 6.23 10.33 -6.97
CA ARG A 162 6.60 11.59 -6.32
C ARG A 162 6.84 11.41 -4.82
N ALA A 163 5.93 10.71 -4.12
CA ALA A 163 6.06 10.49 -2.68
C ALA A 163 7.34 9.70 -2.36
N ALA A 164 7.59 8.62 -3.10
CA ALA A 164 8.80 7.83 -2.93
C ALA A 164 10.08 8.62 -3.22
N GLN A 165 10.09 9.45 -4.29
CA GLN A 165 11.22 10.33 -4.62
C GLN A 165 11.47 11.34 -3.49
N THR A 166 10.44 11.97 -2.97
CA THR A 166 10.55 12.96 -1.87
C THR A 166 11.23 12.40 -0.62
N LEU A 167 11.12 11.09 -0.37
CA LEU A 167 11.76 10.45 0.79
C LEU A 167 13.23 10.10 0.57
N ILE A 168 13.70 10.12 -0.69
CA ILE A 168 15.09 9.81 -1.07
C ILE A 168 15.93 11.08 -1.21
N ASP A 169 15.33 12.18 -1.66
CA ASP A 169 15.96 13.50 -1.83
C ASP A 169 16.29 14.17 -0.48
#